data_3e5c632c9c502c110b0a4c349583de7e
#
_entry.id   3e5c632c9c502c110b0a4c349583de7e
#
_cell.length_a   1.000
_cell.length_b   1.000
_cell.length_c   1.000
_cell.angle_alpha   90.00
_cell.angle_beta   90.00
_cell.angle_gamma   90.00
#
_symmetry.space_group_name_H-M   'P 1'
#
loop_
_entity.id
_entity.type
_entity.pdbx_description
1 polymer ?
#
loop_
_entity_poly.entity_id
_entity_poly.type
_entity_poly.pdbx_seq_one_letter_code
_entity_poly.pdbx_strand_id
1 'polypeptide(L)'
;MKMSEYVDDISFQLGGGILVVEIESNLPKCVNKAFRELKRYFTTPRYKTVPYSNTIDCSEYGVYAIINVMRSGPIYGTNIGDLTGLDVFSTAASAITSIDTSAYETVLQKIQIRNTMSTDLDFIWEPETKKLRLNVNPPFPTMVTLNYIPDYKDVEEVTEPFWEDFILKLATAYAKIILGRIYSKYKVNSSQYEMNGQSYIDEGNREKDEIINYLRENVDNILPMD
;
A
#
# COMPACT_ATOMS: atom_id res chain seq x y z
N MET A 1 -6.84 -12.47 -0.34
CA MET A 1 -7.03 -13.90 0.10
C MET A 1 -7.73 -13.96 1.45
N LYS A 2 -8.57 -14.99 1.70
CA LYS A 2 -9.15 -15.25 3.02
C LYS A 2 -8.15 -16.00 3.90
N MET A 3 -8.34 -15.91 5.22
CA MET A 3 -7.48 -16.63 6.18
C MET A 3 -7.45 -18.15 5.93
N SER A 4 -8.60 -18.76 5.55
CA SER A 4 -8.68 -20.19 5.23
C SER A 4 -7.82 -20.56 4.00
N GLU A 5 -7.82 -19.73 2.97
CA GLU A 5 -7.04 -19.96 1.75
C GLU A 5 -5.54 -19.93 2.05
N TYR A 6 -5.09 -18.98 2.87
CA TYR A 6 -3.69 -18.96 3.34
C TYR A 6 -3.31 -20.24 4.08
N VAL A 7 -4.18 -20.71 4.97
CA VAL A 7 -3.92 -21.93 5.75
C VAL A 7 -3.84 -23.15 4.84
N ASP A 8 -4.75 -23.27 3.86
CA ASP A 8 -4.78 -24.38 2.91
C ASP A 8 -3.52 -24.39 2.02
N ASP A 9 -3.11 -23.22 1.52
CA ASP A 9 -1.92 -23.08 0.68
C ASP A 9 -0.64 -23.39 1.46
N ILE A 10 -0.51 -22.90 2.70
CA ILE A 10 0.63 -23.22 3.57
C ILE A 10 0.66 -24.73 3.85
N SER A 11 -0.50 -25.31 4.17
CA SER A 11 -0.62 -26.74 4.40
C SER A 11 -0.15 -27.55 3.18
N PHE A 12 -0.56 -27.15 1.98
CA PHE A 12 -0.13 -27.77 0.75
C PHE A 12 1.38 -27.65 0.52
N GLN A 13 1.97 -26.47 0.75
CA GLN A 13 3.41 -26.22 0.58
C GLN A 13 4.27 -27.01 1.59
N LEU A 14 3.73 -27.31 2.77
CA LEU A 14 4.39 -28.13 3.78
C LEU A 14 4.26 -29.64 3.50
N GLY A 15 3.64 -30.02 2.39
CA GLY A 15 3.47 -31.42 1.98
C GLY A 15 2.15 -32.04 2.38
N GLY A 16 1.23 -31.30 3.00
CA GLY A 16 -0.12 -31.75 3.37
C GLY A 16 -0.16 -32.94 4.34
N GLY A 17 -1.35 -33.39 4.69
CA GLY A 17 -1.56 -34.61 5.43
C GLY A 17 -0.99 -34.64 6.86
N ILE A 18 -0.34 -35.70 7.24
CA ILE A 18 0.06 -36.01 8.63
C ILE A 18 1.00 -34.96 9.22
N LEU A 19 1.88 -34.36 8.42
CA LEU A 19 2.89 -33.38 8.90
C LEU A 19 2.26 -32.08 9.35
N VAL A 20 1.11 -31.72 8.83
CA VAL A 20 0.45 -30.43 9.09
C VAL A 20 -0.45 -30.46 10.31
N VAL A 21 -0.99 -31.64 10.68
CA VAL A 21 -1.89 -31.78 11.84
C VAL A 21 -1.31 -31.21 13.13
N GLU A 22 0.01 -31.36 13.35
CA GLU A 22 0.69 -30.86 14.55
C GLU A 22 0.78 -29.34 14.63
N ILE A 23 0.74 -28.64 13.49
CA ILE A 23 0.87 -27.19 13.44
C ILE A 23 -0.38 -26.48 12.94
N GLU A 24 -1.42 -27.19 12.53
CA GLU A 24 -2.63 -26.64 11.91
C GLU A 24 -3.24 -25.50 12.76
N SER A 25 -3.33 -25.70 14.07
CA SER A 25 -3.82 -24.66 14.99
C SER A 25 -2.92 -23.42 15.10
N ASN A 26 -1.66 -23.53 14.65
CA ASN A 26 -0.70 -22.43 14.67
C ASN A 26 -0.56 -21.71 13.32
N LEU A 27 -1.03 -22.29 12.21
CA LEU A 27 -0.95 -21.68 10.88
C LEU A 27 -1.58 -20.28 10.82
N PRO A 28 -2.79 -20.04 11.36
CA PRO A 28 -3.34 -18.68 11.39
C PRO A 28 -2.47 -17.68 12.14
N LYS A 29 -1.76 -18.16 13.19
CA LYS A 29 -0.83 -17.30 13.94
C LYS A 29 0.43 -16.97 13.12
N CYS A 30 0.89 -17.91 12.28
CA CYS A 30 1.99 -17.66 11.35
C CYS A 30 1.62 -16.61 10.32
N VAL A 31 0.41 -16.69 9.74
CA VAL A 31 -0.12 -15.70 8.80
C VAL A 31 -0.22 -14.31 9.46
N ASN A 32 -0.83 -14.23 10.65
CA ASN A 32 -0.93 -12.97 11.37
C ASN A 32 0.43 -12.39 11.77
N LYS A 33 1.41 -13.24 12.08
CA LYS A 33 2.77 -12.80 12.37
C LYS A 33 3.45 -12.26 11.12
N ALA A 34 3.34 -12.95 9.99
CA ALA A 34 3.87 -12.53 8.70
C ALA A 34 3.25 -11.17 8.29
N PHE A 35 1.94 -11.05 8.38
CA PHE A 35 1.22 -9.80 8.09
C PHE A 35 1.73 -8.62 8.94
N ARG A 36 1.87 -8.80 10.27
CA ARG A 36 2.36 -7.74 11.16
C ARG A 36 3.79 -7.31 10.84
N GLU A 37 4.63 -8.23 10.40
CA GLU A 37 6.02 -7.93 10.03
C GLU A 37 6.11 -7.24 8.68
N LEU A 38 5.26 -7.64 7.72
CA LEU A 38 5.21 -7.04 6.39
C LEU A 38 4.48 -5.69 6.37
N LYS A 39 3.59 -5.43 7.33
CA LYS A 39 2.79 -4.20 7.39
C LYS A 39 3.63 -2.92 7.30
N ARG A 40 4.83 -2.91 7.86
CA ARG A 40 5.76 -1.76 7.79
C ARG A 40 6.38 -1.52 6.41
N TYR A 41 6.26 -2.50 5.51
CA TYR A 41 6.78 -2.39 4.14
C TYR A 41 5.67 -2.11 3.13
N PHE A 42 4.41 -2.04 3.55
CA PHE A 42 3.30 -1.74 2.66
C PHE A 42 3.40 -0.29 2.18
N THR A 43 3.73 -0.13 0.91
CA THR A 43 3.96 1.17 0.28
C THR A 43 3.01 1.44 -0.88
N THR A 44 2.08 0.51 -1.17
CA THR A 44 1.14 0.67 -2.27
C THR A 44 0.21 1.85 -2.02
N PRO A 45 0.33 2.95 -2.79
CA PRO A 45 -0.46 4.13 -2.55
C PRO A 45 -1.90 3.94 -3.03
N ARG A 46 -2.83 4.58 -2.34
CA ARG A 46 -4.23 4.74 -2.76
C ARG A 46 -4.57 6.20 -2.93
N TYR A 47 -5.47 6.47 -3.85
CA TYR A 47 -5.91 7.83 -4.15
C TYR A 47 -7.38 7.99 -3.74
N LYS A 48 -7.67 9.10 -3.07
CA LYS A 48 -9.04 9.47 -2.71
C LYS A 48 -9.24 10.97 -2.86
N THR A 49 -10.25 11.35 -3.62
CA THR A 49 -10.64 12.75 -3.77
C THR A 49 -11.69 13.10 -2.72
N VAL A 50 -11.45 14.19 -2.00
CA VAL A 50 -12.33 14.69 -0.93
C VAL A 50 -12.55 16.19 -1.08
N PRO A 51 -13.67 16.75 -0.57
CA PRO A 51 -13.87 18.19 -0.53
C PRO A 51 -12.77 18.89 0.24
N TYR A 52 -12.34 20.05 -0.24
CA TYR A 52 -11.34 20.85 0.46
C TYR A 52 -11.87 21.35 1.81
N SER A 53 -11.04 21.20 2.82
CA SER A 53 -11.18 21.86 4.11
C SER A 53 -9.78 22.11 4.66
N ASN A 54 -9.59 23.14 5.47
CA ASN A 54 -8.30 23.40 6.12
C ASN A 54 -7.87 22.26 7.03
N THR A 55 -8.83 21.50 7.57
CA THR A 55 -8.59 20.28 8.34
C THR A 55 -9.52 19.19 7.85
N ILE A 56 -8.96 18.09 7.38
CA ILE A 56 -9.69 16.92 6.88
C ILE A 56 -9.53 15.79 7.89
N ASP A 57 -10.64 15.20 8.33
CA ASP A 57 -10.65 14.00 9.16
C ASP A 57 -10.52 12.76 8.26
N CYS A 58 -9.42 12.03 8.44
CA CYS A 58 -9.10 10.84 7.67
C CYS A 58 -9.37 9.53 8.45
N SER A 59 -10.02 9.60 9.61
CA SER A 59 -10.29 8.43 10.46
C SER A 59 -11.11 7.35 9.75
N GLU A 60 -12.08 7.76 8.92
CA GLU A 60 -12.93 6.85 8.15
C GLU A 60 -12.23 6.20 6.95
N TYR A 61 -11.09 6.74 6.52
CA TYR A 61 -10.40 6.30 5.31
C TYR A 61 -9.35 5.23 5.57
N GLY A 62 -9.10 4.89 6.84
CA GLY A 62 -8.07 3.91 7.19
C GLY A 62 -6.69 4.34 6.68
N VAL A 63 -6.30 5.58 6.93
CA VAL A 63 -5.01 6.13 6.49
C VAL A 63 -3.92 5.78 7.50
N TYR A 64 -2.83 5.18 7.01
CA TYR A 64 -1.60 4.97 7.78
C TYR A 64 -0.68 6.19 7.68
N ALA A 65 -0.37 6.59 6.45
CA ALA A 65 0.47 7.75 6.16
C ALA A 65 -0.02 8.46 4.89
N ILE A 66 0.21 9.75 4.80
CA ILE A 66 -0.07 10.54 3.60
C ILE A 66 1.26 10.81 2.89
N ILE A 67 1.32 10.46 1.61
CA ILE A 67 2.50 10.67 0.76
C ILE A 67 2.50 12.08 0.22
N ASN A 68 1.40 12.48 -0.43
CA ASN A 68 1.21 13.84 -0.90
C ASN A 68 -0.28 14.18 -1.02
N VAL A 69 -0.56 15.46 -1.16
CA VAL A 69 -1.91 16.00 -1.37
C VAL A 69 -1.89 16.88 -2.59
N MET A 70 -2.75 16.57 -3.55
CA MET A 70 -2.80 17.28 -4.83
C MET A 70 -4.08 18.10 -4.94
N ARG A 71 -4.00 19.24 -5.61
CA ARG A 71 -5.19 20.00 -6.01
C ARG A 71 -6.01 19.20 -7.00
N SER A 72 -7.31 19.13 -6.75
CA SER A 72 -8.29 18.51 -7.66
C SER A 72 -9.50 19.41 -7.81
N GLY A 73 -10.13 19.37 -8.98
CA GLY A 73 -11.28 20.21 -9.27
C GLY A 73 -10.95 21.60 -9.82
N PRO A 74 -11.98 22.39 -10.16
CA PRO A 74 -11.84 23.70 -10.75
C PRO A 74 -11.19 24.68 -9.79
N ILE A 75 -10.27 25.50 -10.31
CA ILE A 75 -9.68 26.62 -9.55
C ILE A 75 -10.71 27.74 -9.55
N TYR A 76 -11.30 28.06 -8.38
CA TYR A 76 -12.21 29.18 -8.23
C TYR A 76 -11.52 30.51 -8.60
N GLY A 77 -12.18 31.33 -9.40
CA GLY A 77 -11.73 32.68 -9.74
C GLY A 77 -11.01 32.83 -11.08
N THR A 78 -10.78 31.74 -11.79
CA THR A 78 -10.46 31.83 -13.22
C THR A 78 -11.70 31.44 -13.99
N ASN A 79 -12.19 32.31 -14.89
CA ASN A 79 -13.24 31.99 -15.88
C ASN A 79 -12.78 30.92 -16.89
N ILE A 80 -11.75 30.20 -16.57
CA ILE A 80 -11.27 29.05 -17.30
C ILE A 80 -11.93 27.87 -16.61
N GLY A 81 -13.07 27.44 -17.18
CA GLY A 81 -13.82 26.30 -16.75
C GLY A 81 -12.91 25.10 -16.49
N ASP A 82 -13.48 24.20 -15.77
CA ASP A 82 -12.87 22.96 -15.33
C ASP A 82 -11.81 22.44 -16.33
N LEU A 83 -10.56 22.45 -15.89
CA LEU A 83 -9.43 21.95 -16.69
C LEU A 83 -9.47 20.41 -16.90
N THR A 84 -10.60 19.77 -16.66
CA THR A 84 -10.87 18.38 -17.07
C THR A 84 -11.12 18.27 -18.57
N GLY A 85 -10.36 18.96 -19.39
CA GLY A 85 -10.26 18.73 -20.84
C GLY A 85 -11.49 19.05 -21.69
N LEU A 86 -12.71 18.92 -21.16
CA LEU A 86 -13.94 19.11 -21.91
C LEU A 86 -14.34 20.59 -22.03
N ASP A 87 -14.17 21.38 -20.99
CA ASP A 87 -14.51 22.81 -21.04
C ASP A 87 -13.46 23.67 -21.72
N VAL A 88 -12.22 23.24 -21.74
CA VAL A 88 -11.19 23.90 -22.57
C VAL A 88 -11.53 23.77 -24.05
N PHE A 89 -12.08 22.64 -24.47
CA PHE A 89 -12.51 22.44 -25.85
C PHE A 89 -13.84 23.20 -26.18
N SER A 90 -14.77 23.30 -25.23
CA SER A 90 -16.02 24.05 -25.48
C SER A 90 -15.76 25.56 -25.52
N THR A 91 -14.89 26.07 -24.66
CA THR A 91 -14.48 27.49 -24.68
C THR A 91 -13.58 27.77 -25.87
N ALA A 92 -12.69 26.84 -26.25
CA ALA A 92 -11.91 26.93 -27.47
C ALA A 92 -12.78 26.80 -28.71
N ALA A 93 -13.80 25.94 -28.73
CA ALA A 93 -14.71 25.80 -29.86
C ALA A 93 -15.58 27.06 -30.09
N SER A 94 -15.98 27.77 -29.04
CA SER A 94 -16.66 29.06 -29.16
C SER A 94 -15.69 30.20 -29.53
N ALA A 95 -14.40 30.12 -29.22
CA ALA A 95 -13.38 31.08 -29.62
C ALA A 95 -12.81 30.81 -31.03
N ILE A 96 -12.95 29.60 -31.56
CA ILE A 96 -12.47 29.19 -32.89
C ILE A 96 -13.31 29.87 -34.02
N THR A 97 -14.48 30.43 -33.69
CA THR A 97 -15.23 31.23 -34.68
C THR A 97 -14.63 32.60 -34.94
N SER A 98 -13.76 33.10 -34.08
CA SER A 98 -12.82 34.22 -34.34
C SER A 98 -11.42 33.69 -34.17
N ILE A 99 -10.71 33.46 -35.24
CA ILE A 99 -9.33 32.96 -35.29
C ILE A 99 -8.41 33.89 -34.48
N ASP A 100 -8.48 33.81 -33.18
CA ASP A 100 -7.54 34.48 -32.27
C ASP A 100 -6.55 33.45 -31.73
N THR A 101 -5.44 33.29 -32.49
CA THR A 101 -4.32 32.45 -32.12
C THR A 101 -3.74 32.80 -30.75
N SER A 102 -3.92 34.03 -30.27
CA SER A 102 -3.42 34.51 -28.99
C SER A 102 -4.17 33.86 -27.81
N ALA A 103 -5.47 33.59 -27.96
CA ALA A 103 -6.24 32.89 -26.94
C ALA A 103 -5.79 31.42 -26.81
N TYR A 104 -5.49 30.75 -27.93
CA TYR A 104 -4.99 29.39 -27.93
C TYR A 104 -3.59 29.29 -27.30
N GLU A 105 -2.67 30.22 -27.66
CA GLU A 105 -1.34 30.28 -27.05
C GLU A 105 -1.42 30.54 -25.55
N THR A 106 -2.33 31.39 -25.08
CA THR A 106 -2.55 31.66 -23.67
C THR A 106 -3.03 30.42 -22.92
N VAL A 107 -3.92 29.63 -23.53
CA VAL A 107 -4.40 28.36 -22.95
C VAL A 107 -3.26 27.34 -22.87
N LEU A 108 -2.47 27.20 -23.96
CA LEU A 108 -1.32 26.31 -23.97
C LEU A 108 -0.26 26.69 -22.93
N GLN A 109 0.06 27.97 -22.81
CA GLN A 109 0.98 28.47 -21.78
C GLN A 109 0.47 28.17 -20.37
N LYS A 110 -0.83 28.35 -20.10
CA LYS A 110 -1.41 27.99 -18.80
C LYS A 110 -1.37 26.51 -18.51
N ILE A 111 -1.61 25.65 -19.53
CA ILE A 111 -1.45 24.20 -19.38
C ILE A 111 0.01 23.84 -19.11
N GLN A 112 0.95 24.46 -19.81
CA GLN A 112 2.38 24.24 -19.60
C GLN A 112 2.82 24.71 -18.20
N ILE A 113 2.38 25.89 -17.76
CA ILE A 113 2.65 26.42 -16.41
C ILE A 113 2.08 25.45 -15.36
N ARG A 114 0.85 24.95 -15.55
CA ARG A 114 0.25 23.98 -14.64
C ARG A 114 1.05 22.68 -14.58
N ASN A 115 1.53 22.17 -15.72
CA ASN A 115 2.29 20.95 -15.79
C ASN A 115 3.72 21.10 -15.21
N THR A 116 4.22 22.33 -15.15
CA THR A 116 5.54 22.65 -14.57
C THR A 116 5.46 23.11 -13.12
N MET A 117 4.31 23.65 -12.68
CA MET A 117 4.09 24.00 -11.27
C MET A 117 3.63 22.77 -10.51
N SER A 118 4.25 22.51 -9.37
CA SER A 118 3.79 21.45 -8.45
C SER A 118 2.31 21.65 -8.13
N THR A 119 1.51 20.64 -8.36
CA THR A 119 0.11 20.60 -7.93
C THR A 119 -0.01 20.18 -6.47
N ASP A 120 1.12 19.83 -5.86
CA ASP A 120 1.19 19.37 -4.48
C ASP A 120 0.91 20.53 -3.54
N LEU A 121 0.15 20.22 -2.52
CA LEU A 121 -0.18 21.15 -1.44
C LEU A 121 0.68 20.86 -0.23
N ASP A 122 1.09 21.90 0.44
CA ASP A 122 1.74 21.78 1.74
C ASP A 122 0.75 21.28 2.80
N PHE A 123 1.15 20.29 3.58
CA PHE A 123 0.28 19.62 4.55
C PHE A 123 1.02 19.19 5.80
N ILE A 124 0.28 19.07 6.90
CA ILE A 124 0.73 18.47 8.15
C ILE A 124 -0.19 17.28 8.46
N TRP A 125 0.40 16.10 8.56
CA TRP A 125 -0.30 14.89 8.94
C TRP A 125 -0.13 14.62 10.44
N GLU A 126 -1.22 14.44 11.16
CA GLU A 126 -1.24 14.05 12.57
C GLU A 126 -1.69 12.58 12.69
N PRO A 127 -0.77 11.62 12.82
CA PRO A 127 -1.11 10.19 12.80
C PRO A 127 -1.95 9.75 14.01
N GLU A 128 -1.80 10.40 15.16
CA GLU A 128 -2.54 10.07 16.38
C GLU A 128 -4.02 10.46 16.29
N THR A 129 -4.29 11.65 15.75
CA THR A 129 -5.66 12.17 15.61
C THR A 129 -6.30 11.82 14.27
N LYS A 130 -5.51 11.22 13.33
CA LYS A 130 -5.90 10.97 11.94
C LYS A 130 -6.41 12.23 11.23
N LYS A 131 -5.86 13.38 11.57
CA LYS A 131 -6.21 14.67 10.97
C LYS A 131 -5.12 15.15 10.03
N LEU A 132 -5.58 15.62 8.87
CA LEU A 132 -4.75 16.26 7.87
C LEU A 132 -5.05 17.76 7.89
N ARG A 133 -4.03 18.58 8.15
CA ARG A 133 -4.11 20.04 8.04
C ARG A 133 -3.45 20.46 6.73
N LEU A 134 -4.18 21.28 5.96
CA LEU A 134 -3.69 21.82 4.71
C LEU A 134 -3.31 23.29 4.88
N ASN A 135 -2.12 23.62 4.42
CA ASN A 135 -1.63 25.00 4.36
C ASN A 135 -1.69 25.49 2.91
N VAL A 136 -2.81 26.08 2.55
CA VAL A 136 -3.08 26.48 1.16
C VAL A 136 -3.28 27.97 1.06
N ASN A 137 -2.54 28.61 0.16
CA ASN A 137 -2.76 30.00 -0.21
C ASN A 137 -3.91 30.12 -1.23
N PRO A 138 -4.71 31.21 -1.17
CA PRO A 138 -5.71 31.49 -2.19
C PRO A 138 -5.14 31.51 -3.61
N PRO A 139 -5.90 31.05 -4.63
CA PRO A 139 -7.27 30.54 -4.58
C PRO A 139 -7.35 29.12 -4.00
N PHE A 140 -8.36 28.93 -3.15
CA PHE A 140 -8.60 27.62 -2.53
C PHE A 140 -9.16 26.62 -3.55
N PRO A 141 -8.68 25.37 -3.56
CA PRO A 141 -9.28 24.32 -4.38
C PRO A 141 -10.67 23.94 -3.83
N THR A 142 -11.54 23.41 -4.69
CA THR A 142 -12.82 22.84 -4.26
C THR A 142 -12.66 21.42 -3.73
N MET A 143 -11.75 20.70 -4.35
CA MET A 143 -11.46 19.30 -4.05
C MET A 143 -9.96 19.12 -3.92
N VAL A 144 -9.57 18.14 -3.14
CA VAL A 144 -8.18 17.70 -3.02
C VAL A 144 -8.11 16.18 -3.19
N THR A 145 -7.07 15.71 -3.84
CA THR A 145 -6.80 14.28 -3.96
C THR A 145 -5.68 13.90 -3.00
N LEU A 146 -6.02 13.05 -2.07
CA LEU A 146 -5.08 12.46 -1.11
C LEU A 146 -4.41 11.26 -1.76
N ASN A 147 -3.09 11.23 -1.74
CA ASN A 147 -2.28 10.05 -2.04
C ASN A 147 -1.77 9.50 -0.71
N TYR A 148 -2.24 8.33 -0.31
CA TYR A 148 -2.01 7.79 1.03
C TYR A 148 -1.74 6.30 1.02
N ILE A 149 -1.06 5.83 2.07
CA ILE A 149 -0.86 4.42 2.36
C ILE A 149 -2.00 3.97 3.28
N PRO A 150 -2.74 2.91 2.93
CA PRO A 150 -3.81 2.38 3.78
C PRO A 150 -3.29 1.70 5.03
N ASP A 151 -4.04 1.81 6.13
CA ASP A 151 -3.80 1.12 7.39
C ASP A 151 -4.64 -0.15 7.45
N TYR A 152 -4.10 -1.24 6.91
CA TYR A 152 -4.78 -2.55 6.96
C TYR A 152 -4.88 -3.05 8.41
N LYS A 153 -6.07 -3.42 8.84
CA LYS A 153 -6.32 -3.98 10.18
C LYS A 153 -6.13 -5.49 10.19
N ASP A 154 -6.61 -6.14 9.14
CA ASP A 154 -6.59 -7.58 8.99
C ASP A 154 -5.93 -8.00 7.67
N VAL A 155 -5.43 -9.22 7.64
CA VAL A 155 -4.79 -9.79 6.45
C VAL A 155 -5.75 -9.87 5.25
N GLU A 156 -7.04 -10.04 5.50
CA GLU A 156 -8.08 -10.16 4.46
C GLU A 156 -8.38 -8.83 3.75
N GLU A 157 -7.96 -7.69 4.32
CA GLU A 157 -8.08 -6.37 3.69
C GLU A 157 -7.01 -6.12 2.63
N VAL A 158 -5.94 -6.91 2.65
CA VAL A 158 -4.87 -6.86 1.63
C VAL A 158 -5.40 -7.52 0.36
N THR A 159 -5.49 -6.74 -0.70
CA THR A 159 -6.04 -7.18 -2.00
C THR A 159 -5.00 -7.15 -3.11
N GLU A 160 -3.81 -6.67 -2.83
CA GLU A 160 -2.72 -6.60 -3.78
C GLU A 160 -2.02 -7.97 -3.88
N PRO A 161 -2.00 -8.60 -5.09
CA PRO A 161 -1.43 -9.95 -5.27
C PRO A 161 0.05 -10.04 -4.85
N PHE A 162 0.79 -8.94 -5.02
CA PHE A 162 2.18 -8.84 -4.60
C PHE A 162 2.34 -9.07 -3.09
N TRP A 163 1.55 -8.38 -2.27
CA TRP A 163 1.61 -8.51 -0.82
C TRP A 163 1.02 -9.83 -0.33
N GLU A 164 -0.03 -10.34 -0.99
CA GLU A 164 -0.59 -11.66 -0.69
C GLU A 164 0.47 -12.76 -0.83
N ASP A 165 1.26 -12.73 -1.91
CA ASP A 165 2.34 -13.70 -2.15
C ASP A 165 3.45 -13.61 -1.10
N PHE A 166 3.87 -12.38 -0.71
CA PHE A 166 4.85 -12.20 0.34
C PHE A 166 4.36 -12.65 1.72
N ILE A 167 3.09 -12.40 2.05
CA ILE A 167 2.47 -12.89 3.29
C ILE A 167 2.49 -14.41 3.30
N LEU A 168 2.10 -15.05 2.21
CA LEU A 168 2.09 -16.50 2.08
C LEU A 168 3.50 -17.09 2.27
N LYS A 169 4.49 -16.59 1.54
CA LYS A 169 5.88 -17.04 1.62
C LYS A 169 6.46 -16.89 3.03
N LEU A 170 6.27 -15.72 3.65
CA LEU A 170 6.79 -15.47 5.00
C LEU A 170 6.05 -16.31 6.05
N ALA A 171 4.75 -16.51 5.91
CA ALA A 171 3.98 -17.38 6.79
C ALA A 171 4.41 -18.84 6.67
N THR A 172 4.72 -19.31 5.46
CA THR A 172 5.27 -20.67 5.22
C THR A 172 6.65 -20.81 5.88
N ALA A 173 7.52 -19.82 5.77
CA ALA A 173 8.82 -19.82 6.44
C ALA A 173 8.66 -19.92 7.96
N TYR A 174 7.73 -19.17 8.56
CA TYR A 174 7.43 -19.31 9.99
C TYR A 174 6.85 -20.68 10.35
N ALA A 175 5.99 -21.23 9.52
CA ALA A 175 5.44 -22.57 9.73
C ALA A 175 6.54 -23.66 9.70
N LYS A 176 7.50 -23.57 8.76
CA LYS A 176 8.68 -24.45 8.71
C LYS A 176 9.50 -24.36 10.00
N ILE A 177 9.77 -23.16 10.52
CA ILE A 177 10.51 -22.96 11.76
C ILE A 177 9.78 -23.61 12.95
N ILE A 178 8.47 -23.47 13.04
CA ILE A 178 7.67 -24.07 14.12
C ILE A 178 7.68 -25.58 14.01
N LEU A 179 7.44 -26.11 12.81
CA LEU A 179 7.48 -27.55 12.53
C LEU A 179 8.83 -28.15 12.90
N GLY A 180 9.92 -27.50 12.49
CA GLY A 180 11.28 -27.94 12.83
C GLY A 180 11.54 -27.95 14.34
N ARG A 181 11.01 -26.96 15.08
CA ARG A 181 11.10 -26.93 16.55
C ARG A 181 10.30 -28.04 17.21
N ILE A 182 9.16 -28.43 16.63
CA ILE A 182 8.37 -29.57 17.10
C ILE A 182 9.18 -30.84 16.89
N TYR A 183 9.66 -31.09 15.67
CA TYR A 183 10.42 -32.29 15.34
C TYR A 183 11.72 -32.42 16.13
N SER A 184 12.41 -31.33 16.44
CA SER A 184 13.60 -31.34 17.25
C SER A 184 13.35 -31.81 18.70
N LYS A 185 12.10 -31.76 19.19
CA LYS A 185 11.70 -32.25 20.51
C LYS A 185 11.39 -33.77 20.52
N TYR A 186 10.99 -34.32 19.39
CA TYR A 186 10.66 -35.73 19.25
C TYR A 186 11.90 -36.52 18.84
N LYS A 187 12.77 -36.85 19.82
CA LYS A 187 13.84 -37.84 19.62
C LYS A 187 13.28 -39.21 19.88
N VAL A 188 13.05 -40.00 18.85
CA VAL A 188 12.69 -41.41 19.00
C VAL A 188 13.96 -42.20 19.11
N ASN A 189 14.30 -42.64 20.33
CA ASN A 189 15.56 -43.34 20.66
C ASN A 189 15.72 -44.71 20.00
N SER A 190 14.79 -45.18 19.17
CA SER A 190 14.82 -46.54 18.59
C SER A 190 14.37 -46.64 17.14
N SER A 191 14.13 -45.54 16.41
CA SER A 191 13.76 -45.58 15.01
C SER A 191 14.95 -45.31 14.09
N GLN A 192 15.00 -46.02 12.95
CA GLN A 192 15.93 -45.71 11.84
C GLN A 192 15.63 -44.40 11.11
N TYR A 193 14.59 -43.72 11.53
CA TYR A 193 14.16 -42.44 10.93
C TYR A 193 14.38 -41.29 11.93
N GLU A 194 15.43 -40.53 11.74
CA GLU A 194 15.62 -39.26 12.41
C GLU A 194 14.83 -38.18 11.66
N MET A 195 13.85 -37.57 12.33
CA MET A 195 13.22 -36.36 11.81
C MET A 195 14.21 -35.20 11.91
N ASN A 196 14.70 -34.74 10.77
CA ASN A 196 15.67 -33.64 10.72
C ASN A 196 14.98 -32.29 10.95
N GLY A 197 14.58 -32.02 12.19
CA GLY A 197 13.94 -30.76 12.57
C GLY A 197 14.83 -29.53 12.34
N GLN A 198 16.16 -29.71 12.43
CA GLN A 198 17.11 -28.62 12.22
C GLN A 198 17.09 -28.12 10.77
N SER A 199 16.96 -29.00 9.80
CA SER A 199 16.87 -28.62 8.38
C SER A 199 15.67 -27.72 8.09
N TYR A 200 14.51 -28.01 8.69
CA TYR A 200 13.33 -27.14 8.57
C TYR A 200 13.53 -25.78 9.22
N ILE A 201 14.24 -25.71 10.35
CA ILE A 201 14.54 -24.44 11.01
C ILE A 201 15.48 -23.61 10.14
N ASP A 202 16.53 -24.20 9.59
CA ASP A 202 17.53 -23.53 8.79
C ASP A 202 16.94 -23.04 7.47
N GLU A 203 16.12 -23.85 6.80
CA GLU A 203 15.40 -23.49 5.59
C GLU A 203 14.43 -22.33 5.84
N GLY A 204 13.61 -22.42 6.88
CA GLY A 204 12.65 -21.36 7.21
C GLY A 204 13.33 -20.05 7.61
N ASN A 205 14.47 -20.09 8.31
CA ASN A 205 15.23 -18.88 8.62
C ASN A 205 15.83 -18.26 7.36
N ARG A 206 16.39 -19.07 6.46
CA ARG A 206 16.94 -18.59 5.19
C ARG A 206 15.87 -17.91 4.35
N GLU A 207 14.72 -18.56 4.13
CA GLU A 207 13.61 -18.01 3.36
C GLU A 207 13.09 -16.69 3.96
N LYS A 208 12.95 -16.66 5.29
CA LYS A 208 12.55 -15.42 5.99
C LYS A 208 13.55 -14.30 5.76
N ASP A 209 14.84 -14.56 5.90
CA ASP A 209 15.89 -13.55 5.78
C ASP A 209 16.03 -13.08 4.32
N GLU A 210 15.86 -13.97 3.34
CA GLU A 210 15.81 -13.62 1.91
C GLU A 210 14.65 -12.67 1.60
N ILE A 211 13.44 -12.94 2.12
CA ILE A 211 12.27 -12.08 1.93
C ILE A 211 12.50 -10.71 2.56
N ILE A 212 12.96 -10.66 3.80
CA ILE A 212 13.16 -9.40 4.52
C ILE A 212 14.25 -8.56 3.87
N ASN A 213 15.36 -9.18 3.43
CA ASN A 213 16.43 -8.47 2.74
C ASN A 213 15.96 -7.94 1.39
N TYR A 214 15.22 -8.75 0.60
CA TYR A 214 14.63 -8.29 -0.64
C TYR A 214 13.75 -7.04 -0.44
N LEU A 215 12.90 -7.06 0.60
CA LEU A 215 12.03 -5.92 0.89
C LEU A 215 12.81 -4.69 1.33
N ARG A 216 13.84 -4.84 2.16
CA ARG A 216 14.70 -3.72 2.56
C ARG A 216 15.39 -3.07 1.36
N GLU A 217 15.95 -3.87 0.46
CA GLU A 217 16.65 -3.35 -0.71
C GLU A 217 15.74 -2.66 -1.73
N ASN A 218 14.48 -3.09 -1.84
CA ASN A 218 13.58 -2.62 -2.90
C ASN A 218 12.51 -1.64 -2.41
N VAL A 219 12.23 -1.57 -1.11
CA VAL A 219 11.13 -0.77 -0.56
C VAL A 219 11.62 0.52 0.13
N ASP A 220 12.85 0.55 0.64
CA ASP A 220 13.40 1.72 1.35
C ASP A 220 13.49 3.01 0.51
N ASN A 221 13.31 2.90 -0.81
CA ASN A 221 13.39 4.06 -1.72
C ASN A 221 12.03 4.78 -1.94
N ILE A 222 10.95 4.35 -1.31
CA ILE A 222 9.59 4.83 -1.63
C ILE A 222 9.01 5.72 -0.51
N LEU A 223 9.45 5.57 0.72
CA LEU A 223 9.00 6.43 1.81
C LEU A 223 9.87 7.68 1.87
N PRO A 224 9.28 8.90 1.94
CA PRO A 224 10.05 10.09 2.29
C PRO A 224 10.65 9.86 3.67
N MET A 225 11.97 9.92 3.76
CA MET A 225 12.65 9.95 5.05
C MET A 225 12.34 11.29 5.70
N ASP A 226 11.82 11.24 6.94
CA ASP A 226 11.65 12.41 7.80
C ASP A 226 12.99 13.12 8.06
#